data_fee0fcc8129e6dfee06720509821d6a2
#
_entry.id   fee0fcc8129e6dfee06720509821d6a2
#
_cell.length_a   1.000
_cell.length_b   1.000
_cell.length_c   1.000
_cell.angle_alpha   90.00
_cell.angle_beta   90.00
_cell.angle_gamma   90.00
#
_symmetry.space_group_name_H-M   'P 1'
#
loop_
_entity.id
_entity.type
_entity.pdbx_description
1 polymer ?
#
loop_
_entity_poly.entity_id
_entity_poly.type
_entity_poly.pdbx_seq_one_letter_code
_entity_poly.pdbx_strand_id
1 'polypeptide(L)'
;MKIAKIPTSIKIFTPIVFVFILLLLILSFYSGYAWSKLKSTSSKTTTVTTTFAAKKTQKPELKFFVMAFCPYGNQMETILRPIFDLLKNKVDITPHYIFEKVTDLDSTCKNSSGDPAQCAAYVQNKYFTTIAECQKTVTASLALCKDENNYIKSQSGSIYSSLHGRQEANQDVREICAWNQSTDKTQWWNFVANINKNCTAQNADSCWEDQAKSAGLDTTKITECFNKEGINLIEKEIALTTQNNISSSPSLLINNVVFPPQAANVQNGTLKIGDKIANQSQFRTPNVIKAALCASFQKSPNECKTILNDITGTAPAAGGCN
;
A
#
# COMPACT_ATOMS: atom_id res chain seq x y z
N MET A 1 64.96 -20.15 52.32
CA MET A 1 64.07 -19.86 51.21
C MET A 1 64.64 -20.60 49.99
N LYS A 2 64.03 -21.78 49.62
CA LYS A 2 64.55 -22.65 48.55
C LYS A 2 63.90 -22.20 47.23
N ILE A 3 64.77 -21.79 46.29
CA ILE A 3 64.37 -21.44 44.94
C ILE A 3 64.14 -22.75 44.15
N ALA A 4 62.93 -23.00 43.69
CA ALA A 4 62.57 -24.17 42.87
C ALA A 4 63.16 -24.02 41.47
N LYS A 5 63.88 -25.03 40.98
CA LYS A 5 64.42 -25.14 39.63
C LYS A 5 63.28 -25.45 38.65
N ILE A 6 63.18 -24.64 37.65
CA ILE A 6 62.18 -24.84 36.50
C ILE A 6 62.78 -25.95 35.62
N PRO A 7 61.94 -26.94 35.21
CA PRO A 7 62.44 -28.05 34.37
C PRO A 7 62.65 -27.60 32.91
N THR A 8 63.76 -28.06 32.34
CA THR A 8 64.28 -27.72 31.00
C THR A 8 63.61 -28.42 29.81
N SER A 9 62.36 -28.83 29.93
CA SER A 9 61.67 -29.60 28.85
C SER A 9 60.79 -28.76 27.90
N ILE A 10 60.83 -27.41 27.94
CA ILE A 10 59.99 -26.53 27.11
C ILE A 10 60.65 -26.13 25.77
N LYS A 11 61.90 -26.51 25.49
CA LYS A 11 62.63 -25.97 24.31
C LYS A 11 62.32 -26.66 22.97
N ILE A 12 61.57 -27.78 22.90
CA ILE A 12 61.34 -28.52 21.64
C ILE A 12 59.96 -28.19 21.03
N PHE A 13 59.02 -27.60 21.81
CA PHE A 13 57.68 -27.31 21.32
C PHE A 13 57.52 -25.96 20.61
N THR A 14 58.45 -25.03 20.79
CA THR A 14 58.38 -23.67 20.25
C THR A 14 58.41 -23.57 18.72
N PRO A 15 59.20 -24.31 17.94
CA PRO A 15 59.21 -24.17 16.49
C PRO A 15 57.94 -24.78 15.83
N ILE A 16 57.43 -25.87 16.40
CA ILE A 16 56.22 -26.56 15.84
C ILE A 16 54.98 -25.68 16.08
N VAL A 17 54.83 -25.07 17.23
CA VAL A 17 53.72 -24.14 17.53
C VAL A 17 53.77 -22.89 16.64
N PHE A 18 54.98 -22.38 16.37
CA PHE A 18 55.15 -21.23 15.46
C PHE A 18 54.77 -21.57 14.02
N VAL A 19 55.15 -22.77 13.53
CA VAL A 19 54.74 -23.24 12.20
C VAL A 19 53.24 -23.44 12.12
N PHE A 20 52.58 -23.98 13.15
CA PHE A 20 51.11 -24.12 13.19
C PHE A 20 50.41 -22.78 13.21
N ILE A 21 50.85 -21.79 13.95
CA ILE A 21 50.29 -20.44 13.98
C ILE A 21 50.48 -19.77 12.61
N LEU A 22 51.65 -19.93 11.98
CA LEU A 22 51.86 -19.39 10.62
C LEU A 22 50.96 -20.03 9.57
N LEU A 23 50.75 -21.34 9.65
CA LEU A 23 49.79 -22.07 8.77
C LEU A 23 48.34 -21.62 8.99
N LEU A 24 47.92 -21.39 10.23
CA LEU A 24 46.59 -20.86 10.53
C LEU A 24 46.39 -19.42 10.04
N LEU A 25 47.40 -18.59 10.11
CA LEU A 25 47.37 -17.23 9.56
C LEU A 25 47.31 -17.26 8.02
N ILE A 26 48.07 -18.13 7.36
CA ILE A 26 48.03 -18.31 5.91
C ILE A 26 46.66 -18.85 5.47
N LEU A 27 46.08 -19.82 6.18
CA LEU A 27 44.73 -20.35 5.90
C LEU A 27 43.64 -19.30 6.14
N SER A 28 43.76 -18.43 7.18
CA SER A 28 42.81 -17.36 7.41
C SER A 28 42.91 -16.26 6.35
N PHE A 29 44.12 -15.94 5.87
CA PHE A 29 44.31 -15.02 4.73
C PHE A 29 43.75 -15.58 3.42
N TYR A 30 43.98 -16.87 3.18
CA TYR A 30 43.47 -17.55 1.95
C TYR A 30 41.94 -17.69 1.96
N SER A 31 41.35 -17.98 3.13
CA SER A 31 39.89 -18.01 3.27
C SER A 31 39.28 -16.63 3.15
N GLY A 32 39.89 -15.59 3.71
CA GLY A 32 39.45 -14.19 3.55
C GLY A 32 39.56 -13.70 2.10
N TYR A 33 40.67 -14.07 1.41
CA TYR A 33 40.85 -13.73 -0.02
C TYR A 33 39.87 -14.50 -0.93
N ALA A 34 39.61 -15.78 -0.69
CA ALA A 34 38.62 -16.56 -1.40
C ALA A 34 37.18 -16.03 -1.17
N TRP A 35 36.84 -15.62 0.05
CA TRP A 35 35.56 -14.99 0.39
C TRP A 35 35.39 -13.60 -0.24
N SER A 36 36.46 -12.82 -0.34
CA SER A 36 36.41 -11.52 -1.00
C SER A 36 36.24 -11.68 -2.51
N LYS A 37 36.84 -12.68 -3.15
CA LYS A 37 36.60 -13.01 -4.56
C LYS A 37 35.21 -13.58 -4.82
N LEU A 38 34.65 -14.38 -3.93
CA LEU A 38 33.26 -14.85 -4.02
C LEU A 38 32.24 -13.71 -3.85
N LYS A 39 32.52 -12.70 -3.01
CA LYS A 39 31.69 -11.50 -2.91
C LYS A 39 31.86 -10.54 -4.10
N SER A 40 32.92 -10.61 -4.85
CA SER A 40 33.16 -9.77 -6.04
C SER A 40 32.65 -10.38 -7.36
N THR A 41 31.99 -11.54 -7.33
CA THR A 41 31.07 -11.90 -8.41
C THR A 41 29.88 -10.93 -8.28
N SER A 42 30.05 -9.75 -8.85
CA SER A 42 28.98 -8.81 -9.10
C SER A 42 27.84 -9.60 -9.72
N SER A 43 26.82 -9.87 -8.94
CA SER A 43 25.55 -10.32 -9.47
C SER A 43 25.20 -9.28 -10.52
N LYS A 44 25.28 -9.61 -11.80
CA LYS A 44 24.76 -8.75 -12.86
C LYS A 44 23.28 -8.59 -12.53
N THR A 45 22.95 -7.50 -11.86
CA THR A 45 21.58 -7.15 -11.53
C THR A 45 20.90 -6.91 -12.88
N THR A 46 20.17 -7.92 -13.36
CA THR A 46 19.44 -7.82 -14.62
C THR A 46 18.31 -6.84 -14.40
N THR A 47 18.41 -5.68 -15.02
CA THR A 47 17.32 -4.70 -15.04
C THR A 47 16.20 -5.26 -15.92
N VAL A 48 15.04 -5.51 -15.33
CA VAL A 48 13.85 -5.93 -16.09
C VAL A 48 13.10 -4.68 -16.53
N THR A 49 13.03 -4.44 -17.85
CA THR A 49 12.24 -3.34 -18.41
C THR A 49 10.91 -3.87 -18.90
N THR A 50 9.83 -3.40 -18.29
CA THR A 50 8.46 -3.68 -18.71
C THR A 50 7.91 -2.50 -19.49
N THR A 51 7.20 -2.73 -20.60
CA THR A 51 6.55 -1.67 -21.36
C THR A 51 5.09 -1.54 -20.93
N PHE A 52 4.69 -0.31 -20.57
CA PHE A 52 3.28 -0.01 -20.37
C PHE A 52 2.62 0.23 -21.73
N ALA A 53 1.58 -0.53 -22.01
CA ALA A 53 0.78 -0.39 -23.22
C ALA A 53 -0.72 -0.55 -22.85
N ALA A 54 -1.47 0.54 -22.94
CA ALA A 54 -2.92 0.54 -22.86
C ALA A 54 -3.53 0.82 -24.25
N LYS A 55 -4.74 0.33 -24.47
CA LYS A 55 -5.49 0.65 -25.70
C LYS A 55 -5.64 2.16 -25.83
N LYS A 56 -5.29 2.70 -27.01
CA LYS A 56 -5.45 4.15 -27.27
C LYS A 56 -6.92 4.51 -27.49
N THR A 57 -7.36 5.58 -26.83
CA THR A 57 -8.72 6.12 -26.92
C THR A 57 -8.69 7.63 -27.20
N GLN A 58 -9.81 8.21 -27.62
CA GLN A 58 -9.92 9.67 -27.77
C GLN A 58 -9.89 10.35 -26.39
N LYS A 59 -10.50 9.72 -25.39
CA LYS A 59 -10.56 10.17 -24.01
C LYS A 59 -10.15 9.00 -23.11
N PRO A 60 -8.88 8.93 -22.67
CA PRO A 60 -8.43 7.90 -21.75
C PRO A 60 -9.14 7.96 -20.41
N GLU A 61 -9.31 6.79 -19.80
CA GLU A 61 -9.88 6.63 -18.47
C GLU A 61 -8.78 6.27 -17.48
N LEU A 62 -8.83 6.86 -16.29
CA LEU A 62 -8.08 6.43 -15.11
C LEU A 62 -9.08 6.09 -14.00
N LYS A 63 -9.13 4.84 -13.61
CA LYS A 63 -9.76 4.41 -12.36
C LYS A 63 -8.69 4.29 -11.30
N PHE A 64 -8.92 4.90 -10.14
CA PHE A 64 -8.04 4.72 -9.00
C PHE A 64 -8.85 4.20 -7.81
N PHE A 65 -8.28 3.16 -7.18
CA PHE A 65 -8.95 2.43 -6.09
C PHE A 65 -8.22 2.76 -4.80
N VAL A 66 -8.96 3.26 -3.82
CA VAL A 66 -8.43 3.73 -2.54
C VAL A 66 -9.31 3.27 -1.38
N MET A 67 -8.88 3.55 -0.17
CA MET A 67 -9.64 3.54 1.08
C MET A 67 -9.41 4.89 1.73
N ALA A 68 -10.43 5.53 2.26
CA ALA A 68 -10.42 6.94 2.68
C ALA A 68 -9.33 7.29 3.71
N PHE A 69 -8.92 6.34 4.55
CA PHE A 69 -7.88 6.57 5.56
C PHE A 69 -6.61 5.75 5.35
N CYS A 70 -6.44 5.13 4.16
CA CYS A 70 -5.16 4.55 3.78
C CYS A 70 -4.14 5.64 3.45
N PRO A 71 -3.02 5.78 4.20
CA PRO A 71 -2.04 6.85 3.96
C PRO A 71 -1.47 6.86 2.54
N TYR A 72 -1.32 5.68 1.93
CA TYR A 72 -0.85 5.54 0.55
C TYR A 72 -1.92 5.93 -0.48
N GLY A 73 -3.21 5.67 -0.16
CA GLY A 73 -4.35 6.15 -0.94
C GLY A 73 -4.41 7.67 -0.95
N ASN A 74 -4.35 8.30 0.22
CA ASN A 74 -4.35 9.76 0.39
C ASN A 74 -3.17 10.44 -0.31
N GLN A 75 -2.00 9.79 -0.31
CA GLN A 75 -0.86 10.24 -1.09
C GLN A 75 -1.15 10.18 -2.59
N MET A 76 -1.79 9.10 -3.07
CA MET A 76 -2.14 8.96 -4.48
C MET A 76 -3.13 10.04 -4.92
N GLU A 77 -4.13 10.36 -4.12
CA GLU A 77 -5.06 11.46 -4.40
C GLU A 77 -4.31 12.80 -4.54
N THR A 78 -3.35 13.07 -3.66
CA THR A 78 -2.49 14.26 -3.77
C THR A 78 -1.71 14.27 -5.08
N ILE A 79 -1.19 13.10 -5.52
CA ILE A 79 -0.44 12.94 -6.77
C ILE A 79 -1.34 13.11 -8.00
N LEU A 80 -2.59 12.61 -7.94
CA LEU A 80 -3.53 12.65 -9.05
C LEU A 80 -4.16 14.03 -9.24
N ARG A 81 -4.30 14.83 -8.19
CA ARG A 81 -4.93 16.15 -8.25
C ARG A 81 -4.34 17.07 -9.34
N PRO A 82 -3.03 17.32 -9.43
CA PRO A 82 -2.48 18.17 -10.48
C PRO A 82 -2.65 17.58 -11.89
N ILE A 83 -2.75 16.25 -12.02
CA ILE A 83 -3.05 15.61 -13.31
C ILE A 83 -4.51 15.90 -13.69
N PHE A 84 -5.43 15.78 -12.74
CA PHE A 84 -6.83 16.12 -12.93
C PHE A 84 -6.98 17.60 -13.36
N ASP A 85 -6.37 18.52 -12.62
CA ASP A 85 -6.45 19.95 -12.91
C ASP A 85 -5.88 20.31 -14.30
N LEU A 86 -4.81 19.63 -14.73
CA LEU A 86 -4.19 19.83 -16.04
C LEU A 86 -5.03 19.26 -17.18
N LEU A 87 -5.52 18.03 -17.03
CA LEU A 87 -6.16 17.28 -18.13
C LEU A 87 -7.70 17.41 -18.11
N LYS A 88 -8.31 17.75 -16.99
CA LYS A 88 -9.76 18.00 -16.80
C LYS A 88 -10.66 17.15 -17.72
N ASN A 89 -11.34 17.81 -18.66
CA ASN A 89 -12.32 17.20 -19.55
C ASN A 89 -11.70 16.29 -20.64
N LYS A 90 -10.37 16.17 -20.73
CA LYS A 90 -9.66 15.36 -21.72
C LYS A 90 -9.45 13.92 -21.30
N VAL A 91 -9.55 13.66 -20.00
CA VAL A 91 -9.49 12.31 -19.41
C VAL A 91 -10.67 12.11 -18.46
N ASP A 92 -11.08 10.87 -18.27
CA ASP A 92 -12.00 10.49 -17.22
C ASP A 92 -11.19 9.92 -16.05
N ILE A 93 -11.12 10.67 -14.94
CA ILE A 93 -10.44 10.21 -13.70
C ILE A 93 -11.55 9.94 -12.68
N THR A 94 -11.70 8.68 -12.27
CA THR A 94 -12.81 8.25 -11.39
C THR A 94 -12.26 7.56 -10.15
N PRO A 95 -12.66 8.02 -8.94
CA PRO A 95 -12.36 7.32 -7.69
C PRO A 95 -13.22 6.08 -7.55
N HIS A 96 -12.65 5.03 -7.02
CA HIS A 96 -13.29 3.79 -6.61
C HIS A 96 -12.78 3.39 -5.23
N TYR A 97 -13.59 2.64 -4.48
CA TYR A 97 -13.28 2.32 -3.09
C TYR A 97 -13.23 0.81 -2.87
N ILE A 98 -12.35 0.40 -1.97
CA ILE A 98 -12.13 -1.02 -1.67
C ILE A 98 -12.91 -1.37 -0.41
N PHE A 99 -13.91 -2.23 -0.58
CA PHE A 99 -14.71 -2.79 0.50
C PHE A 99 -14.51 -4.29 0.59
N GLU A 100 -14.70 -4.83 1.78
CA GLU A 100 -14.76 -6.25 2.04
C GLU A 100 -16.20 -6.67 2.40
N LYS A 101 -16.70 -7.75 1.79
CA LYS A 101 -17.90 -8.44 2.23
C LYS A 101 -17.50 -9.56 3.19
N VAL A 102 -17.87 -9.41 4.45
CA VAL A 102 -17.55 -10.38 5.49
C VAL A 102 -18.56 -11.52 5.43
N THR A 103 -18.15 -12.67 4.91
CA THR A 103 -19.00 -13.87 4.78
C THR A 103 -18.98 -14.76 5.99
N ASP A 104 -17.88 -14.77 6.76
CA ASP A 104 -17.69 -15.48 8.00
C ASP A 104 -16.95 -14.57 8.99
N LEU A 105 -17.73 -13.94 9.88
CA LEU A 105 -17.20 -13.00 10.86
C LEU A 105 -16.27 -13.67 11.87
N ASP A 106 -16.56 -14.91 12.26
CA ASP A 106 -15.72 -15.66 13.21
C ASP A 106 -14.32 -15.93 12.60
N SER A 107 -14.29 -16.46 11.40
CA SER A 107 -13.05 -16.74 10.69
C SER A 107 -12.27 -15.46 10.38
N THR A 108 -12.94 -14.41 9.88
CA THR A 108 -12.33 -13.11 9.58
C THR A 108 -11.67 -12.53 10.83
N CYS A 109 -12.39 -12.54 11.96
CA CYS A 109 -11.87 -12.01 13.21
C CYS A 109 -10.74 -12.85 13.79
N LYS A 110 -10.78 -14.18 13.67
CA LYS A 110 -9.65 -15.04 14.08
C LYS A 110 -8.40 -14.78 13.26
N ASN A 111 -8.56 -14.54 11.97
CA ASN A 111 -7.44 -14.25 11.09
C ASN A 111 -6.80 -12.88 11.39
N SER A 112 -7.59 -11.87 11.73
CA SER A 112 -7.09 -10.51 12.02
C SER A 112 -6.64 -10.30 13.45
N SER A 113 -7.34 -10.90 14.44
CA SER A 113 -7.10 -10.68 15.88
C SER A 113 -6.37 -11.85 16.55
N GLY A 114 -6.22 -12.98 15.86
CA GLY A 114 -5.67 -14.22 16.38
C GLY A 114 -6.74 -15.14 16.96
N ASP A 115 -6.37 -16.42 17.15
CA ASP A 115 -7.21 -17.44 17.78
C ASP A 115 -6.69 -17.75 19.19
N PRO A 116 -7.51 -17.58 20.27
CA PRO A 116 -7.10 -17.92 21.63
C PRO A 116 -6.63 -19.37 21.79
N ALA A 117 -7.12 -20.30 20.96
CA ALA A 117 -6.68 -21.68 20.97
C ALA A 117 -5.21 -21.86 20.51
N GLN A 118 -4.66 -20.90 19.79
CA GLN A 118 -3.28 -20.92 19.29
C GLN A 118 -2.28 -20.23 20.23
N CYS A 119 -2.70 -19.76 21.40
CA CYS A 119 -1.84 -19.01 22.32
C CYS A 119 -0.57 -19.76 22.74
N ALA A 120 -0.60 -21.10 22.84
CA ALA A 120 0.61 -21.88 23.11
C ALA A 120 1.67 -21.69 22.02
N ALA A 121 1.25 -21.71 20.74
CA ALA A 121 2.14 -21.47 19.59
C ALA A 121 2.62 -20.01 19.53
N TYR A 122 1.78 -19.04 19.86
CA TYR A 122 2.16 -17.62 19.90
C TYR A 122 3.22 -17.34 20.96
N VAL A 123 3.13 -17.99 22.15
CA VAL A 123 4.14 -17.89 23.22
C VAL A 123 5.45 -18.57 22.76
N GLN A 124 5.36 -19.76 22.14
CA GLN A 124 6.53 -20.45 21.60
C GLN A 124 7.27 -19.61 20.57
N ASN A 125 6.53 -18.89 19.72
CA ASN A 125 7.08 -17.97 18.71
C ASN A 125 7.44 -16.58 19.25
N LYS A 126 7.36 -16.37 20.60
CA LYS A 126 7.73 -15.13 21.29
C LYS A 126 6.87 -13.90 20.95
N TYR A 127 5.66 -14.08 20.45
CA TYR A 127 4.68 -12.99 20.28
C TYR A 127 4.08 -12.53 21.60
N PHE A 128 4.02 -13.42 22.61
CA PHE A 128 3.56 -13.13 23.96
C PHE A 128 4.49 -13.75 24.99
N THR A 129 4.49 -13.20 26.20
CA THR A 129 5.34 -13.71 27.31
C THR A 129 4.72 -14.94 27.99
N THR A 130 3.38 -14.96 28.13
CA THR A 130 2.65 -16.05 28.77
C THR A 130 1.37 -16.40 28.01
N ILE A 131 0.91 -17.66 28.17
CA ILE A 131 -0.37 -18.12 27.59
C ILE A 131 -1.54 -17.31 28.15
N ALA A 132 -1.53 -16.98 29.44
CA ALA A 132 -2.60 -16.22 30.08
C ALA A 132 -2.70 -14.78 29.53
N GLU A 133 -1.57 -14.12 29.31
CA GLU A 133 -1.50 -12.81 28.67
C GLU A 133 -2.03 -12.86 27.24
N CYS A 134 -1.58 -13.85 26.46
CA CYS A 134 -2.06 -14.06 25.10
C CYS A 134 -3.58 -14.28 25.06
N GLN A 135 -4.10 -15.20 25.86
CA GLN A 135 -5.53 -15.50 25.90
C GLN A 135 -6.36 -14.27 26.26
N LYS A 136 -5.93 -13.49 27.24
CA LYS A 136 -6.61 -12.25 27.64
C LYS A 136 -6.63 -11.24 26.49
N THR A 137 -5.49 -11.00 25.85
CA THR A 137 -5.34 -10.00 24.79
C THR A 137 -6.09 -10.42 23.52
N VAL A 138 -5.88 -11.66 23.07
CA VAL A 138 -6.52 -12.18 21.84
C VAL A 138 -8.03 -12.29 22.03
N THR A 139 -8.53 -12.74 23.20
CA THR A 139 -9.97 -12.81 23.46
C THR A 139 -10.61 -11.42 23.45
N ALA A 140 -9.95 -10.41 24.05
CA ALA A 140 -10.46 -9.04 24.03
C ALA A 140 -10.48 -8.45 22.60
N SER A 141 -9.42 -8.64 21.82
CA SER A 141 -9.35 -8.21 20.42
C SER A 141 -10.40 -8.92 19.56
N LEU A 142 -10.59 -10.21 19.77
CA LEU A 142 -11.59 -11.01 19.05
C LEU A 142 -13.03 -10.54 19.38
N ALA A 143 -13.31 -10.20 20.62
CA ALA A 143 -14.61 -9.66 21.03
C ALA A 143 -14.90 -8.30 20.37
N LEU A 144 -13.90 -7.41 20.32
CA LEU A 144 -14.01 -6.12 19.62
C LEU A 144 -14.23 -6.32 18.11
N CYS A 145 -13.50 -7.23 17.49
CA CYS A 145 -13.69 -7.54 16.07
C CYS A 145 -15.10 -8.09 15.81
N LYS A 146 -15.60 -8.97 16.64
CA LYS A 146 -16.95 -9.58 16.50
C LYS A 146 -18.11 -8.64 16.84
N ASP A 147 -17.83 -7.45 17.36
CA ASP A 147 -18.89 -6.46 17.56
C ASP A 147 -19.41 -5.99 16.20
N GLU A 148 -20.62 -6.45 15.88
CA GLU A 148 -21.26 -6.13 14.61
C GLU A 148 -21.53 -4.64 14.40
N ASN A 149 -21.44 -3.81 15.46
CA ASN A 149 -21.50 -2.35 15.33
C ASN A 149 -20.26 -1.76 14.63
N ASN A 150 -19.18 -2.54 14.49
CA ASN A 150 -17.99 -2.16 13.75
C ASN A 150 -18.12 -2.36 12.22
N TYR A 151 -19.30 -2.76 11.75
CA TYR A 151 -19.57 -3.09 10.34
C TYR A 151 -20.78 -2.34 9.80
N ILE A 152 -20.84 -2.19 8.47
CA ILE A 152 -22.06 -1.78 7.78
C ILE A 152 -22.89 -3.04 7.56
N LYS A 153 -24.20 -2.95 7.84
CA LYS A 153 -25.14 -4.07 7.64
C LYS A 153 -26.19 -3.71 6.62
N SER A 154 -26.45 -4.63 5.69
CA SER A 154 -27.61 -4.56 4.83
C SER A 154 -28.87 -5.06 5.55
N GLN A 155 -30.04 -4.74 4.98
CA GLN A 155 -31.32 -5.28 5.46
C GLN A 155 -31.39 -6.81 5.34
N SER A 156 -30.67 -7.40 4.38
CA SER A 156 -30.57 -8.85 4.18
C SER A 156 -29.58 -9.54 5.13
N GLY A 157 -28.91 -8.80 6.03
CA GLY A 157 -27.94 -9.31 6.99
C GLY A 157 -26.51 -9.46 6.45
N SER A 158 -26.22 -9.03 5.23
CA SER A 158 -24.83 -8.99 4.75
C SER A 158 -24.02 -7.93 5.51
N ILE A 159 -22.77 -8.24 5.78
CA ILE A 159 -21.84 -7.42 6.57
C ILE A 159 -20.73 -6.92 5.67
N TYR A 160 -20.40 -5.62 5.78
CA TYR A 160 -19.37 -4.97 4.99
C TYR A 160 -18.42 -4.15 5.86
N SER A 161 -17.17 -4.09 5.46
CA SER A 161 -16.12 -3.32 6.13
C SER A 161 -15.19 -2.65 5.12
N SER A 162 -14.34 -1.76 5.62
CA SER A 162 -13.10 -1.33 5.00
C SER A 162 -11.94 -1.66 5.95
N LEU A 163 -10.70 -1.49 5.54
CA LEU A 163 -9.52 -1.94 6.30
C LEU A 163 -9.47 -1.37 7.73
N HIS A 164 -9.83 -0.09 7.91
CA HIS A 164 -9.81 0.59 9.20
C HIS A 164 -11.19 0.63 9.87
N GLY A 165 -12.10 -0.26 9.46
CA GLY A 165 -13.40 -0.47 10.10
C GLY A 165 -14.55 0.37 9.53
N ARG A 166 -15.68 0.40 10.27
CA ARG A 166 -16.94 0.96 9.79
C ARG A 166 -16.88 2.44 9.42
N GLN A 167 -16.17 3.27 10.19
CA GLN A 167 -16.14 4.70 9.90
C GLN A 167 -15.38 5.02 8.62
N GLU A 168 -14.35 4.22 8.26
CA GLU A 168 -13.71 4.30 6.94
C GLU A 168 -14.69 3.88 5.85
N ALA A 169 -15.35 2.72 6.00
CA ALA A 169 -16.35 2.27 5.03
C ALA A 169 -17.51 3.27 4.86
N ASN A 170 -17.96 3.94 5.93
CA ASN A 170 -18.92 5.03 5.85
C ASN A 170 -18.38 6.22 5.05
N GLN A 171 -17.12 6.57 5.27
CA GLN A 171 -16.47 7.67 4.55
C GLN A 171 -16.28 7.36 3.08
N ASP A 172 -15.88 6.14 2.74
CA ASP A 172 -15.78 5.67 1.35
C ASP A 172 -17.11 5.85 0.61
N VAL A 173 -18.23 5.46 1.23
CA VAL A 173 -19.57 5.66 0.65
C VAL A 173 -19.92 7.15 0.51
N ARG A 174 -19.60 7.99 1.51
CA ARG A 174 -19.83 9.44 1.42
C ARG A 174 -19.04 10.08 0.28
N GLU A 175 -17.82 9.64 0.06
CA GLU A 175 -16.97 10.14 -1.03
C GLU A 175 -17.51 9.72 -2.40
N ILE A 176 -18.03 8.49 -2.54
CA ILE A 176 -18.76 8.07 -3.75
C ILE A 176 -20.01 8.95 -3.95
N CYS A 177 -20.80 9.19 -2.91
CA CYS A 177 -21.98 10.04 -2.97
C CYS A 177 -21.63 11.50 -3.34
N ALA A 178 -20.54 12.03 -2.78
CA ALA A 178 -20.01 13.34 -3.11
C ALA A 178 -19.55 13.42 -4.57
N TRP A 179 -18.86 12.40 -5.07
CA TRP A 179 -18.48 12.29 -6.48
C TRP A 179 -19.68 12.32 -7.40
N ASN A 180 -20.71 11.53 -7.08
CA ASN A 180 -21.90 11.39 -7.92
C ASN A 180 -22.73 12.69 -8.00
N GLN A 181 -22.82 13.46 -6.91
CA GLN A 181 -23.56 14.73 -6.93
C GLN A 181 -22.78 15.89 -7.56
N SER A 182 -21.45 15.85 -7.54
CA SER A 182 -20.61 16.95 -8.00
C SER A 182 -20.61 17.05 -9.53
N THR A 183 -21.12 18.16 -10.08
CA THR A 183 -20.95 18.51 -11.49
C THR A 183 -19.53 19.05 -11.75
N ASP A 184 -19.02 19.88 -10.83
CA ASP A 184 -17.60 20.25 -10.79
C ASP A 184 -16.84 19.32 -9.84
N LYS A 185 -16.08 18.39 -10.41
CA LYS A 185 -15.28 17.43 -9.64
C LYS A 185 -14.21 18.08 -8.76
N THR A 186 -13.90 19.36 -8.96
CA THR A 186 -13.01 20.14 -8.08
C THR A 186 -13.55 20.17 -6.64
N GLN A 187 -14.88 20.20 -6.44
CA GLN A 187 -15.48 20.14 -5.11
C GLN A 187 -15.16 18.82 -4.40
N TRP A 188 -15.26 17.69 -5.13
CA TRP A 188 -14.89 16.39 -4.59
C TRP A 188 -13.40 16.33 -4.20
N TRP A 189 -12.51 16.81 -5.07
CA TRP A 189 -11.07 16.84 -4.76
C TRP A 189 -10.76 17.70 -3.52
N ASN A 190 -11.48 18.80 -3.32
CA ASN A 190 -11.34 19.63 -2.14
C ASN A 190 -11.87 18.91 -0.90
N PHE A 191 -12.97 18.18 -1.04
CA PHE A 191 -13.57 17.40 0.05
C PHE A 191 -12.61 16.31 0.54
N VAL A 192 -12.08 15.45 -0.33
CA VAL A 192 -11.15 14.40 0.09
C VAL A 192 -9.85 14.99 0.66
N ALA A 193 -9.33 16.08 0.11
CA ALA A 193 -8.17 16.77 0.69
C ALA A 193 -8.45 17.28 2.11
N ASN A 194 -9.65 17.80 2.38
CA ASN A 194 -10.06 18.24 3.71
C ASN A 194 -10.23 17.05 4.68
N ILE A 195 -10.84 15.95 4.21
CA ILE A 195 -10.97 14.69 4.99
C ILE A 195 -9.58 14.18 5.37
N ASN A 196 -8.67 14.04 4.43
CA ASN A 196 -7.31 13.52 4.65
C ASN A 196 -6.51 14.36 5.65
N LYS A 197 -6.80 15.65 5.72
CA LYS A 197 -6.13 16.59 6.63
C LYS A 197 -6.72 16.62 8.03
N ASN A 198 -8.04 16.53 8.16
CA ASN A 198 -8.76 16.92 9.38
C ASN A 198 -9.46 15.75 10.07
N CYS A 199 -9.71 14.63 9.36
CA CYS A 199 -10.45 13.48 9.87
C CYS A 199 -9.56 12.25 9.99
N THR A 200 -10.04 11.26 10.73
CA THR A 200 -9.40 9.94 10.92
C THR A 200 -10.45 8.84 10.86
N ALA A 201 -10.02 7.59 10.73
CA ALA A 201 -10.90 6.43 10.78
C ALA A 201 -11.68 6.29 12.10
N GLN A 202 -11.30 7.02 13.17
CA GLN A 202 -11.97 6.99 14.47
C GLN A 202 -12.99 8.10 14.68
N ASN A 203 -12.95 9.18 13.86
CA ASN A 203 -13.84 10.32 14.02
C ASN A 203 -14.59 10.73 12.74
N ALA A 204 -14.48 9.96 11.67
CA ALA A 204 -15.04 10.30 10.36
C ALA A 204 -16.53 10.62 10.42
N ASP A 205 -17.30 9.84 11.19
CA ASP A 205 -18.76 10.00 11.31
C ASP A 205 -19.19 11.33 11.91
N SER A 206 -18.34 11.99 12.72
CA SER A 206 -18.58 13.30 13.29
C SER A 206 -17.83 14.45 12.61
N CYS A 207 -16.84 14.12 11.76
CA CYS A 207 -15.92 15.09 11.16
C CYS A 207 -16.33 15.51 9.74
N TRP A 208 -16.92 14.61 8.96
CA TRP A 208 -17.06 14.72 7.51
C TRP A 208 -17.92 15.89 7.02
N GLU A 209 -19.00 16.23 7.75
CA GLU A 209 -19.96 17.24 7.30
C GLU A 209 -19.33 18.63 7.13
N ASP A 210 -18.50 19.05 8.08
CA ASP A 210 -17.83 20.34 8.01
C ASP A 210 -16.84 20.38 6.85
N GLN A 211 -16.19 19.25 6.55
CA GLN A 211 -15.28 19.14 5.42
C GLN A 211 -16.01 19.21 4.08
N ALA A 212 -17.19 18.57 3.98
CA ALA A 212 -18.05 18.63 2.81
C ALA A 212 -18.60 20.06 2.57
N LYS A 213 -19.12 20.72 3.62
CA LYS A 213 -19.59 22.12 3.55
C LYS A 213 -18.46 23.05 3.12
N SER A 214 -17.26 22.89 3.68
CA SER A 214 -16.09 23.70 3.31
C SER A 214 -15.65 23.50 1.86
N ALA A 215 -15.94 22.34 1.26
CA ALA A 215 -15.70 22.04 -0.14
C ALA A 215 -16.85 22.51 -1.07
N GLY A 216 -17.92 23.07 -0.53
CA GLY A 216 -19.09 23.51 -1.30
C GLY A 216 -20.04 22.39 -1.70
N LEU A 217 -20.02 21.26 -0.98
CA LEU A 217 -20.92 20.13 -1.20
C LEU A 217 -22.18 20.22 -0.35
N ASP A 218 -23.26 19.66 -0.87
CA ASP A 218 -24.55 19.54 -0.19
C ASP A 218 -24.56 18.29 0.69
N THR A 219 -24.41 18.47 1.99
CA THR A 219 -24.36 17.34 2.96
C THR A 219 -25.69 16.59 3.06
N THR A 220 -26.83 17.26 2.78
CA THR A 220 -28.15 16.62 2.76
C THR A 220 -28.20 15.59 1.63
N LYS A 221 -27.74 15.96 0.43
CA LYS A 221 -27.69 15.03 -0.71
C LYS A 221 -26.73 13.87 -0.48
N ILE A 222 -25.59 14.12 0.17
CA ILE A 222 -24.66 13.04 0.55
C ILE A 222 -25.36 12.08 1.51
N THR A 223 -26.02 12.59 2.54
CA THR A 223 -26.74 11.77 3.52
C THR A 223 -27.90 10.99 2.87
N GLU A 224 -28.67 11.60 1.98
CA GLU A 224 -29.72 10.90 1.25
C GLU A 224 -29.17 9.78 0.37
N CYS A 225 -28.12 10.05 -0.38
CA CYS A 225 -27.42 9.05 -1.19
C CYS A 225 -26.89 7.90 -0.32
N PHE A 226 -26.19 8.23 0.77
CA PHE A 226 -25.68 7.26 1.73
C PHE A 226 -26.78 6.32 2.24
N ASN A 227 -27.90 6.89 2.69
CA ASN A 227 -29.01 6.12 3.28
C ASN A 227 -29.78 5.28 2.24
N LYS A 228 -29.96 5.80 1.01
CA LYS A 228 -30.76 5.13 -0.03
C LYS A 228 -29.94 4.15 -0.87
N GLU A 229 -28.71 4.53 -1.20
CA GLU A 229 -27.90 3.81 -2.20
C GLU A 229 -26.64 3.16 -1.61
N GLY A 230 -26.28 3.45 -0.34
CA GLY A 230 -24.98 3.07 0.22
C GLY A 230 -24.63 1.61 0.03
N ILE A 231 -25.55 0.68 0.33
CA ILE A 231 -25.33 -0.76 0.15
C ILE A 231 -25.14 -1.12 -1.34
N ASN A 232 -25.96 -0.56 -2.23
CA ASN A 232 -25.84 -0.80 -3.67
C ASN A 232 -24.49 -0.27 -4.22
N LEU A 233 -23.99 0.84 -3.69
CA LEU A 233 -22.69 1.40 -4.05
C LEU A 233 -21.57 0.48 -3.58
N ILE A 234 -21.60 0.01 -2.34
CA ILE A 234 -20.64 -0.95 -1.81
C ILE A 234 -20.58 -2.21 -2.68
N GLU A 235 -21.74 -2.81 -3.01
CA GLU A 235 -21.80 -4.04 -3.83
C GLU A 235 -21.24 -3.80 -5.24
N LYS A 236 -21.48 -2.63 -5.84
CA LYS A 236 -20.90 -2.26 -7.15
C LYS A 236 -19.37 -2.14 -7.07
N GLU A 237 -18.85 -1.52 -6.03
CA GLU A 237 -17.39 -1.40 -5.82
C GLU A 237 -16.75 -2.76 -5.57
N ILE A 238 -17.36 -3.64 -4.78
CA ILE A 238 -16.89 -5.02 -4.57
C ILE A 238 -16.88 -5.80 -5.89
N ALA A 239 -17.93 -5.67 -6.70
CA ALA A 239 -17.97 -6.33 -8.01
C ALA A 239 -16.85 -5.81 -8.93
N LEU A 240 -16.62 -4.50 -8.94
CA LEU A 240 -15.58 -3.87 -9.75
C LEU A 240 -14.16 -4.25 -9.30
N THR A 241 -13.90 -4.24 -8.01
CA THR A 241 -12.59 -4.65 -7.43
C THR A 241 -12.33 -6.14 -7.70
N THR A 242 -13.34 -6.98 -7.55
CA THR A 242 -13.25 -8.43 -7.86
C THR A 242 -12.96 -8.67 -9.33
N GLN A 243 -13.71 -8.01 -10.23
CA GLN A 243 -13.52 -8.14 -11.68
C GLN A 243 -12.10 -7.76 -12.13
N ASN A 244 -11.48 -6.80 -11.46
CA ASN A 244 -10.16 -6.30 -11.81
C ASN A 244 -9.04 -6.87 -10.95
N ASN A 245 -9.31 -7.80 -10.04
CA ASN A 245 -8.37 -8.35 -9.06
C ASN A 245 -7.68 -7.27 -8.23
N ILE A 246 -8.44 -6.28 -7.78
CA ILE A 246 -7.97 -5.20 -6.92
C ILE A 246 -8.19 -5.58 -5.46
N SER A 247 -7.13 -5.56 -4.66
CA SER A 247 -7.15 -5.88 -3.23
C SER A 247 -6.35 -4.90 -2.37
N SER A 248 -5.68 -3.90 -2.98
CA SER A 248 -4.84 -2.97 -2.23
C SER A 248 -5.03 -1.52 -2.66
N SER A 249 -4.98 -0.62 -1.68
CA SER A 249 -5.00 0.84 -1.85
C SER A 249 -3.57 1.40 -1.80
N PRO A 250 -3.16 2.26 -2.76
CA PRO A 250 -3.85 2.59 -4.00
C PRO A 250 -3.58 1.57 -5.12
N SER A 251 -4.57 1.36 -5.97
CA SER A 251 -4.42 0.66 -7.26
C SER A 251 -4.92 1.54 -8.40
N LEU A 252 -4.28 1.46 -9.56
CA LEU A 252 -4.63 2.29 -10.72
C LEU A 252 -4.91 1.40 -11.95
N LEU A 253 -5.94 1.74 -12.70
CA LEU A 253 -6.20 1.19 -14.03
C LEU A 253 -6.25 2.34 -15.05
N ILE A 254 -5.46 2.25 -16.12
CA ILE A 254 -5.53 3.17 -17.26
C ILE A 254 -6.09 2.41 -18.46
N ASN A 255 -7.26 2.81 -18.95
CA ASN A 255 -8.02 2.09 -19.98
C ASN A 255 -8.13 0.59 -19.66
N ASN A 256 -8.45 0.25 -18.39
CA ASN A 256 -8.55 -1.10 -17.82
C ASN A 256 -7.23 -1.91 -17.79
N VAL A 257 -6.08 -1.27 -17.92
CA VAL A 257 -4.76 -1.89 -17.74
C VAL A 257 -4.15 -1.42 -16.44
N VAL A 258 -3.71 -2.37 -15.60
CA VAL A 258 -3.07 -2.09 -14.29
C VAL A 258 -1.82 -1.22 -14.48
N PHE A 259 -1.72 -0.15 -13.69
CA PHE A 259 -0.57 0.74 -13.68
C PHE A 259 -0.02 0.95 -12.26
N PRO A 260 1.30 0.80 -12.02
CA PRO A 260 2.25 0.18 -12.96
C PRO A 260 1.97 -1.31 -13.15
N PRO A 261 2.36 -1.91 -14.29
CA PRO A 261 2.25 -3.35 -14.49
C PRO A 261 3.00 -4.11 -13.40
N GLN A 262 2.44 -5.22 -12.91
CA GLN A 262 3.05 -6.02 -11.84
C GLN A 262 4.48 -6.47 -12.18
N ALA A 263 4.76 -6.79 -13.43
CA ALA A 263 6.08 -7.17 -13.90
C ALA A 263 7.15 -6.06 -13.77
N ALA A 264 6.75 -4.78 -13.62
CA ALA A 264 7.66 -3.67 -13.35
C ALA A 264 7.98 -3.53 -11.84
N ASN A 265 7.17 -4.09 -10.95
CA ASN A 265 7.32 -4.03 -9.50
C ASN A 265 8.28 -5.11 -8.94
N VAL A 266 9.33 -5.43 -9.69
CA VAL A 266 10.40 -6.33 -9.28
C VAL A 266 11.64 -5.52 -8.91
N GLN A 267 12.54 -6.10 -8.12
CA GLN A 267 13.79 -5.43 -7.74
C GLN A 267 14.54 -4.96 -9.00
N ASN A 268 14.89 -3.65 -9.06
CA ASN A 268 15.47 -2.97 -10.22
C ASN A 268 14.61 -3.00 -11.50
N GLY A 269 13.29 -3.17 -11.33
CA GLY A 269 12.36 -3.04 -12.45
C GLY A 269 12.28 -1.60 -12.96
N THR A 270 12.18 -1.47 -14.28
CA THR A 270 11.93 -0.19 -14.96
C THR A 270 10.69 -0.29 -15.82
N LEU A 271 10.03 0.86 -16.02
CA LEU A 271 8.82 0.97 -16.82
C LEU A 271 9.08 1.87 -18.01
N LYS A 272 8.90 1.33 -19.21
CA LYS A 272 8.92 2.10 -20.46
C LYS A 272 7.51 2.58 -20.80
N ILE A 273 7.34 3.88 -20.98
CA ILE A 273 6.08 4.55 -21.34
C ILE A 273 6.35 5.42 -22.55
N GLY A 274 6.02 4.94 -23.77
CA GLY A 274 6.48 5.59 -25.00
C GLY A 274 8.01 5.65 -25.02
N ASP A 275 8.58 6.84 -25.12
CA ASP A 275 10.02 7.07 -25.14
C ASP A 275 10.63 7.32 -23.74
N LYS A 276 9.81 7.34 -22.69
CA LYS A 276 10.25 7.57 -21.31
C LYS A 276 10.51 6.25 -20.60
N ILE A 277 11.56 6.24 -19.77
CA ILE A 277 11.85 5.14 -18.85
C ILE A 277 11.78 5.71 -17.43
N ALA A 278 10.99 5.07 -16.57
CA ALA A 278 10.88 5.38 -15.16
C ALA A 278 11.39 4.20 -14.33
N ASN A 279 12.06 4.46 -13.22
CA ASN A 279 12.40 3.46 -12.21
C ASN A 279 11.28 3.34 -11.16
N GLN A 280 11.35 2.33 -10.34
CA GLN A 280 10.31 1.99 -9.37
C GLN A 280 9.96 3.14 -8.41
N SER A 281 10.95 3.94 -7.97
CA SER A 281 10.71 5.10 -7.09
C SER A 281 9.91 6.22 -7.75
N GLN A 282 9.82 6.22 -9.08
CA GLN A 282 9.12 7.24 -9.87
C GLN A 282 7.70 6.83 -10.28
N PHE A 283 7.31 5.56 -10.12
CA PHE A 283 6.00 5.06 -10.60
C PHE A 283 4.82 5.83 -10.02
N ARG A 284 4.95 6.31 -8.79
CA ARG A 284 3.93 7.11 -8.09
C ARG A 284 4.30 8.61 -8.10
N THR A 285 4.63 9.16 -9.27
CA THR A 285 4.83 10.60 -9.45
C THR A 285 3.84 11.16 -10.45
N PRO A 286 3.44 12.44 -10.32
CA PRO A 286 2.50 13.06 -11.26
C PRO A 286 2.94 12.95 -12.72
N ASN A 287 4.23 13.15 -12.99
CA ASN A 287 4.75 13.11 -14.35
C ASN A 287 4.75 11.72 -15.00
N VAL A 288 4.97 10.66 -14.21
CA VAL A 288 4.97 9.28 -14.72
C VAL A 288 3.54 8.78 -14.96
N ILE A 289 2.61 9.02 -14.03
CA ILE A 289 1.20 8.67 -14.23
C ILE A 289 0.59 9.46 -15.39
N LYS A 290 0.88 10.77 -15.48
CA LYS A 290 0.47 11.60 -16.61
C LYS A 290 1.05 11.08 -17.93
N ALA A 291 2.31 10.64 -17.96
CA ALA A 291 2.91 10.08 -19.17
C ALA A 291 2.17 8.81 -19.63
N ALA A 292 1.76 7.93 -18.71
CA ALA A 292 0.97 6.75 -19.03
C ALA A 292 -0.41 7.10 -19.59
N LEU A 293 -1.10 8.07 -19.00
CA LEU A 293 -2.35 8.62 -19.55
C LEU A 293 -2.14 9.22 -20.92
N CYS A 294 -1.08 10.03 -21.10
CA CYS A 294 -0.76 10.68 -22.37
C CYS A 294 -0.41 9.68 -23.48
N ALA A 295 0.26 8.58 -23.15
CA ALA A 295 0.55 7.50 -24.10
C ALA A 295 -0.73 6.74 -24.53
N SER A 296 -1.81 6.86 -23.74
CA SER A 296 -3.09 6.18 -23.98
C SER A 296 -4.06 7.00 -24.84
N PHE A 297 -3.70 8.23 -25.27
CA PHE A 297 -4.49 8.97 -26.24
C PHE A 297 -4.23 8.49 -27.68
N GLN A 298 -5.27 8.48 -28.51
CA GLN A 298 -5.10 8.35 -29.96
C GLN A 298 -4.30 9.54 -30.53
N LYS A 299 -4.62 10.76 -30.06
CA LYS A 299 -3.90 11.99 -30.37
C LYS A 299 -3.66 12.75 -29.07
N SER A 300 -2.41 12.73 -28.60
CA SER A 300 -2.03 13.39 -27.35
C SER A 300 -2.29 14.89 -27.41
N PRO A 301 -2.97 15.47 -26.40
CA PRO A 301 -3.20 16.91 -26.33
C PRO A 301 -1.90 17.66 -25.93
N ASN A 302 -1.89 18.98 -26.12
CA ASN A 302 -0.71 19.81 -25.83
C ASN A 302 -0.33 19.79 -24.34
N GLU A 303 -1.29 19.65 -23.44
CA GLU A 303 -1.10 19.55 -21.99
C GLU A 303 -0.19 18.38 -21.59
N CYS A 304 -0.09 17.36 -22.43
CA CYS A 304 0.85 16.25 -22.20
C CYS A 304 2.32 16.68 -22.18
N LYS A 305 2.65 17.83 -22.78
CA LYS A 305 4.00 18.40 -22.78
C LYS A 305 4.32 19.16 -21.49
N THR A 306 3.31 19.55 -20.71
CA THR A 306 3.50 20.27 -19.45
C THR A 306 4.20 19.38 -18.42
N ILE A 307 5.25 19.90 -17.78
CA ILE A 307 5.89 19.23 -16.65
C ILE A 307 5.18 19.67 -15.38
N LEU A 308 4.69 18.70 -14.61
CA LEU A 308 4.10 18.93 -13.30
C LEU A 308 5.21 18.97 -12.24
N ASN A 309 4.98 19.72 -11.16
CA ASN A 309 5.87 19.69 -10.02
C ASN A 309 5.87 18.29 -9.42
N ASP A 310 7.04 17.76 -9.09
CA ASP A 310 7.13 16.51 -8.36
C ASP A 310 6.65 16.71 -6.93
N ILE A 311 5.63 15.94 -6.59
CA ILE A 311 5.13 15.88 -5.21
C ILE A 311 5.87 14.73 -4.56
N THR A 312 6.89 15.07 -3.76
CA THR A 312 7.57 14.10 -2.89
C THR A 312 6.69 13.84 -1.69
N GLY A 313 5.90 12.79 -1.74
CA GLY A 313 5.15 12.34 -0.57
C GLY A 313 6.09 11.77 0.50
N THR A 314 5.73 11.93 1.77
CA THR A 314 6.46 11.36 2.91
C THR A 314 6.28 9.84 3.05
N ALA A 315 5.37 9.24 2.31
CA ALA A 315 5.17 7.79 2.29
C ALA A 315 6.17 7.10 1.35
N PRO A 316 6.62 5.88 1.65
CA PRO A 316 7.49 5.12 0.79
C PRO A 316 6.91 4.96 -0.62
N ALA A 317 7.78 5.00 -1.65
CA ALA A 317 7.36 4.88 -3.05
C ALA A 317 6.69 3.52 -3.37
N ALA A 318 6.95 2.51 -2.56
CA ALA A 318 6.31 1.20 -2.58
C ALA A 318 5.59 0.97 -1.25
N GLY A 319 4.30 0.81 -1.29
CA GLY A 319 3.45 0.53 -0.14
C GLY A 319 1.99 0.55 -0.55
N GLY A 320 1.17 -0.10 0.22
CA GLY A 320 -0.27 -0.16 0.05
C GLY A 320 -0.91 -0.60 1.35
N CYS A 321 -2.20 -0.37 1.47
CA CYS A 321 -3.05 -0.93 2.50
C CYS A 321 -3.79 -2.13 1.88
N ASN A 322 -3.70 -3.30 2.54
CA ASN A 322 -4.33 -4.55 2.13
C ASN A 322 -5.18 -5.08 3.29
#